data_dd79e4eb783d22c63a1dfc880ae65c8a
#
_entry.id   dd79e4eb783d22c63a1dfc880ae65c8a
#
_cell.length_a   1.000
_cell.length_b   1.000
_cell.length_c   1.000
_cell.angle_alpha   90.00
_cell.angle_beta   90.00
_cell.angle_gamma   90.00
#
_symmetry.space_group_name_H-M   'P 1'
#
loop_
_entity.id
_entity.type
_entity.pdbx_description
1 polymer ?
#
loop_
_entity_poly.entity_id
_entity_poly.type
_entity_poly.pdbx_seq_one_letter_code
_entity_poly.pdbx_strand_id
1 'polypeptide(L)'
;LVIDNTFATPYLVRPIEYGADIVVHSATKFIGGHGTTVGGVIVDGGRFDWTASGKFPGLTEPNASYHGIRFAQDVGAAAFVTRIRAILLRDTGATLSPFHGFMFLQGLETLSLRVERHVENALEVVDYLKSHPLVEAVHHPSVSRDPGQQALYRKYFPHGGGSIFTFEIKGGAEQARNFIDNLELF
;
A
#
# COMPACT_ATOMS: atom_id res chain seq x y z
N LEU A 1 7.00 10.95 -6.92
CA LEU A 1 6.95 10.06 -5.75
C LEU A 1 5.93 8.95 -6.00
N VAL A 2 6.34 7.68 -5.84
CA VAL A 2 5.45 6.51 -5.89
C VAL A 2 5.36 5.90 -4.50
N ILE A 3 4.16 5.65 -4.01
CA ILE A 3 3.91 5.08 -2.68
C ILE A 3 3.15 3.76 -2.83
N ASP A 4 3.70 2.69 -2.26
CA ASP A 4 2.94 1.47 -1.99
C ASP A 4 2.13 1.67 -0.70
N ASN A 5 0.82 1.79 -0.85
CA ASN A 5 -0.11 2.04 0.25
C ASN A 5 -0.94 0.80 0.62
N THR A 6 -0.40 -0.37 0.34
CA THR A 6 -1.10 -1.65 0.55
C THR A 6 -1.58 -1.82 1.99
N PHE A 7 -0.71 -1.54 2.98
CA PHE A 7 -1.01 -1.81 4.39
C PHE A 7 -1.86 -0.73 5.05
N ALA A 8 -1.64 0.54 4.68
CA ALA A 8 -2.46 1.62 5.22
C ALA A 8 -3.84 1.69 4.57
N THR A 9 -3.96 1.23 3.33
CA THR A 9 -5.19 1.31 2.53
C THR A 9 -5.64 2.77 2.28
N PRO A 10 -6.58 3.04 1.38
CA PRO A 10 -7.11 4.39 1.21
C PRO A 10 -7.98 4.86 2.39
N TYR A 11 -8.27 3.97 3.35
CA TYR A 11 -9.00 4.32 4.56
C TYR A 11 -8.13 5.08 5.57
N LEU A 12 -6.91 4.61 5.88
CA LEU A 12 -6.05 5.25 6.87
C LEU A 12 -5.32 6.47 6.31
N VAL A 13 -4.86 6.40 5.06
CA VAL A 13 -4.17 7.51 4.41
C VAL A 13 -4.34 7.47 2.89
N ARG A 14 -4.47 8.66 2.29
CA ARG A 14 -4.52 8.86 0.84
C ARG A 14 -3.30 9.69 0.42
N PRO A 15 -2.18 9.04 0.06
CA PRO A 15 -0.91 9.74 -0.18
C PRO A 15 -0.97 10.80 -1.30
N ILE A 16 -1.88 10.68 -2.26
CA ILE A 16 -2.13 11.69 -3.31
C ILE A 16 -2.46 13.06 -2.70
N GLU A 17 -3.16 13.10 -1.57
CA GLU A 17 -3.54 14.34 -0.88
C GLU A 17 -2.33 15.01 -0.20
N TYR A 18 -1.25 14.25 -0.01
CA TYR A 18 0.00 14.70 0.59
C TYR A 18 1.15 14.84 -0.42
N GLY A 19 0.83 14.84 -1.73
CA GLY A 19 1.80 15.13 -2.77
C GLY A 19 2.45 13.91 -3.43
N ALA A 20 1.99 12.70 -3.17
CA ALA A 20 2.40 11.55 -3.97
C ALA A 20 1.86 11.69 -5.39
N ASP A 21 2.65 11.29 -6.38
CA ASP A 21 2.25 11.33 -7.79
C ASP A 21 1.47 10.09 -8.18
N ILE A 22 1.94 8.93 -7.70
CA ILE A 22 1.36 7.62 -7.99
C ILE A 22 1.24 6.84 -6.69
N VAL A 23 0.10 6.17 -6.50
CA VAL A 23 -0.12 5.24 -5.40
C VAL A 23 -0.45 3.86 -5.95
N VAL A 24 0.18 2.84 -5.39
CA VAL A 24 -0.11 1.45 -5.73
C VAL A 24 -0.65 0.71 -4.52
N HIS A 25 -1.52 -0.26 -4.77
CA HIS A 25 -2.06 -1.16 -3.76
C HIS A 25 -2.01 -2.60 -4.27
N SER A 26 -1.50 -3.52 -3.47
CA SER A 26 -1.86 -4.92 -3.64
C SER A 26 -3.30 -5.11 -3.14
N ALA A 27 -4.26 -5.17 -4.07
CA ALA A 27 -5.65 -5.40 -3.72
C ALA A 27 -5.88 -6.80 -3.11
N THR A 28 -4.94 -7.72 -3.36
CA THR A 28 -4.87 -9.06 -2.74
C THR A 28 -4.95 -9.02 -1.21
N LYS A 29 -4.42 -7.96 -0.58
CA LYS A 29 -4.29 -7.83 0.88
C LYS A 29 -5.58 -7.27 1.48
N PHE A 30 -5.51 -6.12 2.12
CA PHE A 30 -6.64 -5.54 2.87
C PHE A 30 -7.84 -5.14 2.01
N ILE A 31 -7.64 -4.73 0.75
CA ILE A 31 -8.76 -4.36 -0.14
C ILE A 31 -9.67 -5.57 -0.35
N GLY A 32 -9.13 -6.69 -0.80
CA GLY A 32 -9.89 -7.94 -0.95
C GLY A 32 -10.26 -8.56 0.40
N GLY A 33 -9.32 -8.58 1.34
CA GLY A 33 -9.52 -8.99 2.72
C GLY A 33 -9.58 -10.49 2.99
N HIS A 34 -9.51 -11.34 1.97
CA HIS A 34 -9.70 -12.78 2.10
C HIS A 34 -8.54 -13.62 1.53
N GLY A 35 -7.61 -13.02 0.78
CA GLY A 35 -6.53 -13.74 0.13
C GLY A 35 -6.98 -14.74 -0.97
N THR A 36 -8.22 -14.66 -1.40
CA THR A 36 -8.81 -15.60 -2.37
C THR A 36 -8.55 -15.22 -3.82
N THR A 37 -8.06 -14.01 -4.06
CA THR A 37 -7.77 -13.51 -5.41
C THR A 37 -6.56 -12.60 -5.41
N VAL A 38 -5.81 -12.58 -6.51
CA VAL A 38 -4.62 -11.75 -6.69
C VAL A 38 -4.93 -10.61 -7.64
N GLY A 39 -4.52 -9.41 -7.26
CA GLY A 39 -4.67 -8.22 -8.09
C GLY A 39 -4.08 -6.97 -7.45
N GLY A 40 -4.06 -5.90 -8.23
CA GLY A 40 -3.52 -4.62 -7.79
C GLY A 40 -4.31 -3.44 -8.35
N VAL A 41 -4.09 -2.28 -7.75
CA VAL A 41 -4.64 -1.00 -8.20
C VAL A 41 -3.52 0.01 -8.30
N ILE A 42 -3.51 0.77 -9.38
CA ILE A 42 -2.62 1.92 -9.58
C ILE A 42 -3.50 3.16 -9.65
N VAL A 43 -3.18 4.14 -8.80
CA VAL A 43 -3.84 5.45 -8.78
C VAL A 43 -2.84 6.49 -9.19
N ASP A 44 -3.14 7.22 -10.26
CA ASP A 44 -2.32 8.33 -10.77
C ASP A 44 -2.95 9.65 -10.35
N GLY A 45 -2.15 10.52 -9.71
CA GLY A 45 -2.57 11.86 -9.34
C GLY A 45 -2.73 12.81 -10.53
N GLY A 46 -2.22 12.45 -11.71
CA GLY A 46 -2.33 13.21 -12.95
C GLY A 46 -1.58 14.55 -12.97
N ARG A 47 -0.69 14.80 -11.99
CA ARG A 47 -0.04 16.08 -11.79
C ARG A 47 1.46 16.09 -12.13
N PHE A 48 2.05 14.91 -12.31
CA PHE A 48 3.48 14.79 -12.58
C PHE A 48 3.80 15.28 -14.00
N ASP A 49 4.76 16.19 -14.12
CA ASP A 49 5.26 16.66 -15.43
C ASP A 49 6.26 15.65 -16.00
N TRP A 50 5.76 14.80 -16.90
CA TRP A 50 6.56 13.77 -17.58
C TRP A 50 7.57 14.36 -18.55
N THR A 51 7.43 15.65 -18.94
CA THR A 51 8.27 16.32 -19.95
C THR A 51 9.49 16.99 -19.35
N ALA A 52 9.42 17.44 -18.08
CA ALA A 52 10.39 18.32 -17.46
C ALA A 52 11.83 17.77 -17.39
N SER A 53 11.99 16.44 -17.28
CA SER A 53 13.31 15.85 -17.01
C SER A 53 13.98 15.17 -18.21
N GLY A 54 13.26 14.94 -19.30
CA GLY A 54 13.72 14.14 -20.45
C GLY A 54 13.95 12.64 -20.15
N LYS A 55 13.63 12.19 -18.94
CA LYS A 55 13.90 10.79 -18.50
C LYS A 55 12.82 9.78 -18.92
N PHE A 56 11.74 10.24 -19.52
CA PHE A 56 10.56 9.42 -19.81
C PHE A 56 10.22 9.39 -21.31
N PRO A 57 11.15 8.94 -22.19
CA PRO A 57 10.91 8.95 -23.64
C PRO A 57 9.67 8.13 -24.03
N GLY A 58 9.38 7.04 -23.32
CA GLY A 58 8.17 6.24 -23.56
C GLY A 58 6.85 6.97 -23.32
N LEU A 59 6.86 8.14 -22.69
CA LEU A 59 5.67 9.00 -22.50
C LEU A 59 5.73 10.26 -23.35
N THR A 60 6.93 10.73 -23.72
CA THR A 60 7.14 12.02 -24.37
C THR A 60 7.44 11.95 -25.86
N GLU A 61 7.96 10.81 -26.35
CA GLU A 61 8.24 10.58 -27.76
C GLU A 61 7.09 9.89 -28.48
N PRO A 62 7.01 10.00 -29.84
CA PRO A 62 6.00 9.30 -30.60
C PRO A 62 6.10 7.78 -30.46
N ASN A 63 5.01 7.13 -30.06
CA ASN A 63 4.94 5.69 -29.92
C ASN A 63 4.53 5.02 -31.23
N ALA A 64 5.46 4.35 -31.90
CA ALA A 64 5.23 3.72 -33.19
C ALA A 64 4.17 2.59 -33.13
N SER A 65 4.09 1.86 -32.02
CA SER A 65 3.11 0.76 -31.84
C SER A 65 1.70 1.26 -31.55
N TYR A 66 1.53 2.57 -31.32
CA TYR A 66 0.22 3.18 -31.04
C TYR A 66 0.03 4.48 -31.83
N HIS A 67 0.11 4.37 -33.14
CA HIS A 67 -0.17 5.44 -34.12
C HIS A 67 0.63 6.75 -33.94
N GLY A 68 1.84 6.68 -33.35
CA GLY A 68 2.70 7.84 -33.15
C GLY A 68 2.26 8.77 -32.00
N ILE A 69 1.35 8.36 -31.13
CA ILE A 69 0.90 9.15 -29.97
C ILE A 69 2.07 9.49 -29.04
N ARG A 70 2.08 10.70 -28.54
CA ARG A 70 2.93 11.18 -27.44
C ARG A 70 2.05 11.29 -26.19
N PHE A 71 2.06 10.29 -25.35
CA PHE A 71 1.10 10.18 -24.25
C PHE A 71 1.04 11.44 -23.37
N ALA A 72 2.19 12.02 -23.03
CA ALA A 72 2.23 13.21 -22.18
C ALA A 72 1.55 14.43 -22.83
N GLN A 73 1.76 14.65 -24.13
CA GLN A 73 1.22 15.79 -24.87
C GLN A 73 -0.23 15.57 -25.32
N ASP A 74 -0.52 14.37 -25.84
CA ASP A 74 -1.79 14.10 -26.52
C ASP A 74 -2.90 13.65 -25.55
N VAL A 75 -2.51 13.08 -24.40
CA VAL A 75 -3.45 12.56 -23.38
C VAL A 75 -3.44 13.41 -22.09
N GLY A 76 -2.37 14.12 -21.81
CA GLY A 76 -2.29 15.01 -20.65
C GLY A 76 -2.28 14.26 -19.30
N ALA A 77 -3.13 14.67 -18.39
CA ALA A 77 -3.16 14.15 -17.02
C ALA A 77 -3.31 12.61 -16.89
N ALA A 78 -3.93 11.96 -17.87
CA ALA A 78 -4.08 10.51 -17.90
C ALA A 78 -2.96 9.78 -18.66
N ALA A 79 -1.87 10.45 -19.04
CA ALA A 79 -0.80 9.90 -19.86
C ALA A 79 -0.23 8.58 -19.34
N PHE A 80 0.06 8.51 -18.04
CA PHE A 80 0.67 7.36 -17.41
C PHE A 80 -0.26 6.12 -17.43
N VAL A 81 -1.48 6.26 -16.95
CA VAL A 81 -2.44 5.15 -16.91
C VAL A 81 -2.89 4.74 -18.32
N THR A 82 -2.99 5.69 -19.25
CA THR A 82 -3.32 5.40 -20.65
C THR A 82 -2.21 4.58 -21.29
N ARG A 83 -0.94 4.95 -21.09
CA ARG A 83 0.19 4.16 -21.60
C ARG A 83 0.25 2.76 -21.01
N ILE A 84 0.00 2.61 -19.70
CA ILE A 84 -0.10 1.29 -19.08
C ILE A 84 -1.15 0.43 -19.79
N ARG A 85 -2.33 0.96 -20.02
CA ARG A 85 -3.44 0.23 -20.65
C ARG A 85 -3.19 -0.04 -22.14
N ALA A 86 -2.73 0.98 -22.88
CA ALA A 86 -2.57 0.89 -24.33
C ALA A 86 -1.36 0.05 -24.77
N ILE A 87 -0.31 -0.01 -23.96
CA ILE A 87 0.94 -0.70 -24.28
C ILE A 87 1.14 -1.90 -23.37
N LEU A 88 1.38 -1.69 -22.08
CA LEU A 88 1.80 -2.75 -21.18
C LEU A 88 0.70 -3.80 -20.98
N LEU A 89 -0.51 -3.39 -20.67
CA LEU A 89 -1.63 -4.30 -20.45
C LEU A 89 -1.96 -5.08 -21.74
N ARG A 90 -2.01 -4.37 -22.89
CA ARG A 90 -2.27 -4.97 -24.20
C ARG A 90 -1.21 -5.99 -24.57
N ASP A 91 0.07 -5.65 -24.42
CA ASP A 91 1.18 -6.47 -24.94
C ASP A 91 1.51 -7.65 -24.01
N THR A 92 1.36 -7.48 -22.69
CA THR A 92 1.60 -8.55 -21.71
C THR A 92 0.37 -9.40 -21.40
N GLY A 93 -0.84 -8.88 -21.66
CA GLY A 93 -2.09 -9.57 -21.33
C GLY A 93 -2.37 -9.65 -19.82
N ALA A 94 -1.64 -8.90 -18.98
CA ALA A 94 -1.76 -8.94 -17.53
C ALA A 94 -3.04 -8.21 -17.04
N THR A 95 -4.19 -8.60 -17.55
CA THR A 95 -5.50 -8.02 -17.21
C THR A 95 -6.14 -8.71 -16.03
N LEU A 96 -6.87 -7.95 -15.21
CA LEU A 96 -7.64 -8.50 -14.12
C LEU A 96 -8.90 -9.18 -14.65
N SER A 97 -9.19 -10.40 -14.17
CA SER A 97 -10.47 -11.06 -14.44
C SER A 97 -11.63 -10.23 -13.89
N PRO A 98 -12.75 -10.09 -14.63
CA PRO A 98 -13.95 -9.41 -14.10
C PRO A 98 -14.48 -10.03 -12.82
N PHE A 99 -14.34 -11.34 -12.64
CA PHE A 99 -14.71 -12.01 -11.38
C PHE A 99 -13.83 -11.59 -10.22
N HIS A 100 -12.50 -11.46 -10.42
CA HIS A 100 -11.60 -10.91 -9.40
C HIS A 100 -11.93 -9.43 -9.08
N GLY A 101 -12.27 -8.65 -10.11
CA GLY A 101 -12.74 -7.28 -9.92
C GLY A 101 -13.98 -7.21 -9.03
N PHE A 102 -14.96 -8.08 -9.27
CA PHE A 102 -16.16 -8.20 -8.43
C PHE A 102 -15.82 -8.54 -6.97
N MET A 103 -14.92 -9.53 -6.74
CA MET A 103 -14.49 -9.89 -5.38
C MET A 103 -13.81 -8.73 -4.65
N PHE A 104 -12.99 -7.94 -5.35
CA PHE A 104 -12.37 -6.76 -4.76
C PHE A 104 -13.38 -5.67 -4.42
N LEU A 105 -14.40 -5.45 -5.27
CA LEU A 105 -15.49 -4.53 -4.96
C LEU A 105 -16.26 -4.94 -3.73
N GLN A 106 -16.57 -6.24 -3.57
CA GLN A 106 -17.19 -6.75 -2.35
C GLN A 106 -16.30 -6.53 -1.11
N GLY A 107 -14.98 -6.75 -1.23
CA GLY A 107 -14.04 -6.49 -0.15
C GLY A 107 -13.99 -5.01 0.26
N LEU A 108 -14.14 -4.10 -0.69
CA LEU A 108 -14.18 -2.65 -0.44
C LEU A 108 -15.38 -2.22 0.42
N GLU A 109 -16.53 -2.87 0.31
CA GLU A 109 -17.72 -2.53 1.08
C GLU A 109 -17.50 -2.56 2.59
N THR A 110 -16.64 -3.47 3.06
CA THR A 110 -16.34 -3.64 4.49
C THR A 110 -14.93 -3.17 4.87
N LEU A 111 -14.19 -2.55 3.94
CA LEU A 111 -12.79 -2.18 4.17
C LEU A 111 -12.59 -1.32 5.40
N SER A 112 -13.39 -0.25 5.56
CA SER A 112 -13.29 0.66 6.70
C SER A 112 -13.51 -0.06 8.03
N LEU A 113 -14.57 -0.85 8.13
CA LEU A 113 -14.90 -1.62 9.34
C LEU A 113 -13.79 -2.61 9.72
N ARG A 114 -13.24 -3.30 8.72
CA ARG A 114 -12.16 -4.28 8.96
C ARG A 114 -10.86 -3.60 9.38
N VAL A 115 -10.46 -2.55 8.67
CA VAL A 115 -9.20 -1.85 8.96
C VAL A 115 -9.26 -1.15 10.30
N GLU A 116 -10.40 -0.53 10.66
CA GLU A 116 -10.62 0.05 11.99
C GLU A 116 -10.42 -1.01 13.08
N ARG A 117 -11.08 -2.16 12.96
CA ARG A 117 -10.93 -3.27 13.92
C ARG A 117 -9.50 -3.81 13.96
N HIS A 118 -8.83 -3.94 12.81
CA HIS A 118 -7.43 -4.36 12.77
C HIS A 118 -6.52 -3.39 13.52
N VAL A 119 -6.74 -2.08 13.35
CA VAL A 119 -5.96 -1.05 14.05
C VAL A 119 -6.18 -1.13 15.56
N GLU A 120 -7.43 -1.20 16.02
CA GLU A 120 -7.78 -1.34 17.43
C GLU A 120 -7.07 -2.55 18.04
N ASN A 121 -7.26 -3.73 17.44
CA ASN A 121 -6.63 -4.96 17.93
C ASN A 121 -5.10 -4.88 17.95
N ALA A 122 -4.49 -4.28 16.90
CA ALA A 122 -3.04 -4.12 16.85
C ALA A 122 -2.52 -3.22 17.95
N LEU A 123 -3.20 -2.12 18.27
CA LEU A 123 -2.80 -1.22 19.34
C LEU A 123 -2.89 -1.87 20.71
N GLU A 124 -3.92 -2.68 20.98
CA GLU A 124 -4.03 -3.47 22.20
C GLU A 124 -2.88 -4.47 22.35
N VAL A 125 -2.55 -5.20 21.26
CA VAL A 125 -1.43 -6.15 21.26
C VAL A 125 -0.08 -5.43 21.42
N VAL A 126 0.12 -4.30 20.74
CA VAL A 126 1.32 -3.45 20.89
C VAL A 126 1.49 -3.01 22.34
N ASP A 127 0.41 -2.57 23.00
CA ASP A 127 0.48 -2.11 24.40
C ASP A 127 0.77 -3.28 25.36
N TYR A 128 0.16 -4.41 25.16
CA TYR A 128 0.48 -5.64 25.89
C TYR A 128 1.96 -6.03 25.74
N LEU A 129 2.47 -6.08 24.51
CA LEU A 129 3.83 -6.50 24.25
C LEU A 129 4.88 -5.54 24.81
N LYS A 130 4.61 -4.22 24.84
CA LYS A 130 5.50 -3.22 25.47
C LYS A 130 5.79 -3.49 26.94
N SER A 131 4.84 -4.07 27.63
CA SER A 131 4.96 -4.38 29.07
C SER A 131 5.39 -5.83 29.32
N HIS A 132 5.48 -6.66 28.29
CA HIS A 132 5.76 -8.09 28.45
C HIS A 132 7.23 -8.35 28.81
N PRO A 133 7.55 -9.12 29.87
CA PRO A 133 8.91 -9.28 30.37
C PRO A 133 9.89 -9.94 29.40
N LEU A 134 9.40 -10.73 28.43
CA LEU A 134 10.22 -11.40 27.42
C LEU A 134 10.36 -10.59 26.13
N VAL A 135 9.75 -9.43 26.01
CA VAL A 135 9.86 -8.54 24.85
C VAL A 135 10.92 -7.47 25.14
N GLU A 136 11.84 -7.28 24.21
CA GLU A 136 12.89 -6.28 24.26
C GLU A 136 12.45 -4.96 23.65
N ALA A 137 11.83 -5.01 22.47
CA ALA A 137 11.34 -3.84 21.74
C ALA A 137 10.07 -4.16 20.94
N VAL A 138 9.25 -3.13 20.70
CA VAL A 138 8.10 -3.18 19.80
C VAL A 138 8.23 -2.03 18.80
N HIS A 139 8.12 -2.35 17.51
CA HIS A 139 8.25 -1.41 16.40
C HIS A 139 6.89 -1.17 15.74
N HIS A 140 6.20 -0.16 16.21
CA HIS A 140 4.99 0.39 15.61
C HIS A 140 5.06 1.92 15.67
N PRO A 141 4.55 2.65 14.67
CA PRO A 141 4.62 4.12 14.67
C PRO A 141 4.04 4.79 15.91
N SER A 142 2.99 4.22 16.52
CA SER A 142 2.34 4.75 17.72
C SER A 142 3.25 4.77 18.96
N VAL A 143 4.28 3.93 19.00
CA VAL A 143 5.18 3.77 20.17
C VAL A 143 6.57 4.32 19.92
N SER A 144 6.80 4.99 18.79
CA SER A 144 8.06 5.66 18.51
C SER A 144 8.40 6.68 19.61
N ARG A 145 9.67 6.69 20.05
CA ARG A 145 10.18 7.67 21.03
C ARG A 145 10.71 8.94 20.37
N ASP A 146 10.83 8.94 19.04
CA ASP A 146 11.25 10.11 18.25
C ASP A 146 10.10 11.11 18.13
N PRO A 147 10.25 12.37 18.60
CA PRO A 147 9.20 13.38 18.51
C PRO A 147 8.82 13.73 17.06
N GLY A 148 9.79 13.67 16.12
CA GLY A 148 9.55 13.92 14.70
C GLY A 148 8.68 12.83 14.10
N GLN A 149 8.99 11.56 14.38
CA GLN A 149 8.17 10.43 13.93
C GLN A 149 6.76 10.47 14.52
N GLN A 150 6.63 10.85 15.78
CA GLN A 150 5.33 11.04 16.42
C GLN A 150 4.50 12.16 15.78
N ALA A 151 5.14 13.26 15.40
CA ALA A 151 4.48 14.36 14.70
C ALA A 151 3.99 13.93 13.32
N LEU A 152 4.81 13.18 12.56
CA LEU A 152 4.44 12.60 11.27
C LEU A 152 3.31 11.57 11.40
N TYR A 153 3.38 10.70 12.40
CA TYR A 153 2.32 9.73 12.68
C TYR A 153 0.97 10.42 12.89
N ARG A 154 0.92 11.43 13.77
CA ARG A 154 -0.31 12.21 14.02
C ARG A 154 -0.81 12.95 12.79
N LYS A 155 0.10 13.43 11.94
CA LYS A 155 -0.24 14.16 10.72
C LYS A 155 -0.85 13.27 9.64
N TYR A 156 -0.24 12.12 9.40
CA TYR A 156 -0.60 11.27 8.26
C TYR A 156 -1.58 10.15 8.61
N PHE A 157 -1.67 9.77 9.87
CA PHE A 157 -2.46 8.63 10.34
C PHE A 157 -3.41 8.99 11.50
N PRO A 158 -4.33 9.94 11.29
CA PRO A 158 -5.28 10.35 12.34
C PRO A 158 -6.21 9.22 12.80
N HIS A 159 -6.39 8.19 11.96
CA HIS A 159 -7.21 7.00 12.23
C HIS A 159 -6.38 5.77 12.59
N GLY A 160 -5.10 5.94 12.96
CA GLY A 160 -4.18 4.86 13.31
C GLY A 160 -3.22 4.45 12.20
N GLY A 161 -2.07 3.87 12.57
CA GLY A 161 -0.93 3.60 11.68
C GLY A 161 -0.91 2.21 11.04
N GLY A 162 -2.04 1.55 10.95
CA GLY A 162 -2.13 0.20 10.40
C GLY A 162 -2.07 -0.89 11.48
N SER A 163 -2.01 -2.14 11.03
CA SER A 163 -2.04 -3.32 11.90
C SER A 163 -0.81 -4.22 11.75
N ILE A 164 0.18 -3.75 11.02
CA ILE A 164 1.45 -4.48 10.85
C ILE A 164 2.50 -3.84 11.75
N PHE A 165 3.13 -4.66 12.58
CA PHE A 165 4.21 -4.27 13.45
C PHE A 165 5.18 -5.42 13.67
N THR A 166 6.34 -5.14 14.21
CA THR A 166 7.32 -6.14 14.61
C THR A 166 7.70 -5.95 16.07
N PHE A 167 8.20 -7.01 16.70
CA PHE A 167 8.74 -6.96 18.04
C PHE A 167 9.93 -7.89 18.20
N GLU A 168 10.77 -7.60 19.15
CA GLU A 168 11.98 -8.34 19.46
C GLU A 168 11.79 -9.12 20.76
N ILE A 169 12.11 -10.42 20.70
CA ILE A 169 12.03 -11.32 21.85
C ILE A 169 13.44 -11.44 22.46
N LYS A 170 13.54 -11.35 23.77
CA LYS A 170 14.78 -11.60 24.50
C LYS A 170 15.27 -13.03 24.26
N GLY A 171 16.59 -13.21 24.06
CA GLY A 171 17.22 -14.51 23.89
C GLY A 171 17.49 -14.92 22.43
N GLY A 172 17.10 -14.09 21.46
CA GLY A 172 17.50 -14.23 20.07
C GLY A 172 16.67 -15.21 19.24
N ALA A 173 17.28 -15.77 18.18
CA ALA A 173 16.57 -16.54 17.14
C ALA A 173 15.93 -17.84 17.63
N GLU A 174 16.55 -18.51 18.60
CA GLU A 174 15.99 -19.74 19.17
C GLU A 174 14.70 -19.49 19.92
N GLN A 175 14.68 -18.46 20.76
CA GLN A 175 13.47 -18.08 21.51
C GLN A 175 12.36 -17.57 20.59
N ALA A 176 12.71 -16.87 19.50
CA ALA A 176 11.76 -16.45 18.50
C ALA A 176 11.11 -17.65 17.77
N ARG A 177 11.89 -18.68 17.44
CA ARG A 177 11.35 -19.94 16.89
C ARG A 177 10.44 -20.63 17.88
N ASN A 178 10.90 -20.80 19.13
CA ASN A 178 10.09 -21.41 20.18
C ASN A 178 8.77 -20.67 20.39
N PHE A 179 8.76 -19.34 20.29
CA PHE A 179 7.52 -18.57 20.35
C PHE A 179 6.57 -18.94 19.21
N ILE A 180 7.07 -18.99 17.96
CA ILE A 180 6.24 -19.31 16.78
C ILE A 180 5.73 -20.75 16.87
N ASP A 181 6.58 -21.70 17.25
CA ASP A 181 6.25 -23.12 17.31
C ASP A 181 5.24 -23.48 18.41
N ASN A 182 5.04 -22.60 19.39
CA ASN A 182 4.08 -22.78 20.48
C ASN A 182 2.81 -21.93 20.34
N LEU A 183 2.58 -21.30 19.17
CA LEU A 183 1.31 -20.63 18.92
C LEU A 183 0.21 -21.68 18.71
N GLU A 184 -0.91 -21.52 19.42
CA GLU A 184 -2.03 -22.46 19.35
C GLU A 184 -3.11 -22.04 18.35
N LEU A 185 -3.18 -20.75 18.03
CA LEU A 185 -4.22 -20.20 17.15
C LEU A 185 -3.76 -20.00 15.70
N PHE A 186 -2.46 -19.92 15.46
CA PHE A 186 -1.86 -19.62 14.14
C PHE A 186 -0.92 -20.72 13.68
#